data_fedf84ed677d57a1d9328538092f0c45
#
_entry.id   fedf84ed677d57a1d9328538092f0c45
#
_cell.length_a   1.000
_cell.length_b   1.000
_cell.length_c   1.000
_cell.angle_alpha   90.00
_cell.angle_beta   90.00
_cell.angle_gamma   90.00
#
_symmetry.space_group_name_H-M   'P 1'
#
loop_
_entity.id
_entity.type
_entity.pdbx_description
1 polymer ?
#
loop_
_entity_poly.entity_id
_entity_poly.type
_entity_poly.pdbx_seq_one_letter_code
_entity_poly.pdbx_strand_id
1 'polypeptide(L)'
;CDTATDYALAKAVGWDAKVILSVPCCQHELNRQIKNEILEPILKYGLLKERMAALITDGLRAQYLEREGYEAQILEFIDMEHTPKNILIRAVKKRHAKEDNNIEASIKRCEAALRVSPTLGRLLDGFATESANSEKDHPEKEDKEGV
;
A
#
# COMPACT_ATOMS: atom_id res chain seq x y z
N CYS A 1 14.74 -8.00 -1.21
CA CYS A 1 13.49 -8.04 -0.42
C CYS A 1 12.76 -6.69 -0.35
N ASP A 2 13.32 -5.62 -0.86
CA ASP A 2 12.79 -4.25 -0.81
C ASP A 2 11.30 -4.17 -1.22
N THR A 3 11.02 -4.38 -2.51
CA THR A 3 9.65 -4.37 -3.05
C THR A 3 8.95 -5.74 -2.98
N ALA A 4 9.63 -6.80 -2.56
CA ALA A 4 9.01 -8.13 -2.43
C ALA A 4 7.82 -8.13 -1.45
N THR A 5 7.89 -7.31 -0.39
CA THR A 5 6.77 -7.08 0.53
C THR A 5 5.55 -6.51 -0.20
N ASP A 6 5.77 -5.58 -1.12
CA ASP A 6 4.70 -4.92 -1.87
C ASP A 6 4.00 -5.91 -2.81
N TYR A 7 4.75 -6.78 -3.48
CA TYR A 7 4.18 -7.87 -4.29
C TYR A 7 3.38 -8.86 -3.44
N ALA A 8 3.87 -9.21 -2.25
CA ALA A 8 3.16 -10.11 -1.35
C ALA A 8 1.86 -9.48 -0.84
N LEU A 9 1.88 -8.21 -0.45
CA LEU A 9 0.69 -7.46 -0.03
C LEU A 9 -0.33 -7.34 -1.15
N ALA A 10 0.10 -6.98 -2.37
CA ALA A 10 -0.77 -6.87 -3.52
C ALA A 10 -1.43 -8.22 -3.86
N LYS A 11 -0.69 -9.33 -3.80
CA LYS A 11 -1.26 -10.67 -3.99
C LYS A 11 -2.26 -11.03 -2.90
N ALA A 12 -1.96 -10.73 -1.63
CA ALA A 12 -2.88 -10.98 -0.52
C ALA A 12 -4.21 -10.23 -0.69
N VAL A 13 -4.16 -8.97 -1.16
CA VAL A 13 -5.34 -8.18 -1.52
C VAL A 13 -6.09 -8.85 -2.68
N GLY A 14 -5.41 -9.23 -3.76
CA GLY A 14 -6.01 -9.89 -4.92
C GLY A 14 -6.66 -11.24 -4.60
N TRP A 15 -6.21 -11.94 -3.55
CA TRP A 15 -6.81 -13.18 -3.05
C TRP A 15 -7.96 -12.94 -2.04
N ASP A 16 -8.34 -11.70 -1.79
CA ASP A 16 -9.32 -11.31 -0.78
C ASP A 16 -9.00 -11.90 0.62
N ALA A 17 -7.72 -11.90 0.99
CA ALA A 17 -7.28 -12.42 2.28
C ALA A 17 -8.01 -11.73 3.43
N LYS A 18 -8.52 -12.49 4.39
CA LYS A 18 -9.30 -11.92 5.51
C LYS A 18 -8.41 -11.22 6.54
N VAL A 19 -7.17 -11.70 6.68
CA VAL A 19 -6.16 -11.13 7.57
C VAL A 19 -4.84 -11.13 6.85
N ILE A 20 -4.13 -10.03 6.92
CA ILE A 20 -2.77 -9.86 6.41
C ILE A 20 -1.86 -9.48 7.59
N LEU A 21 -0.78 -10.21 7.76
CA LEU A 21 0.28 -9.91 8.72
C LEU A 21 1.60 -9.79 7.94
N SER A 22 2.24 -8.64 8.03
CA SER A 22 3.48 -8.37 7.30
C SER A 22 4.50 -7.71 8.21
N VAL A 23 5.72 -8.25 8.20
CA VAL A 23 6.89 -7.69 8.91
C VAL A 23 7.87 -7.20 7.86
N PRO A 24 7.78 -5.94 7.42
CA PRO A 24 8.66 -5.41 6.38
C PRO A 24 10.08 -5.23 6.93
N CYS A 25 11.08 -5.69 6.17
CA CYS A 25 12.48 -5.61 6.58
C CYS A 25 13.29 -4.56 5.82
N CYS A 26 12.86 -4.15 4.62
CA CYS A 26 13.59 -3.25 3.74
C CYS A 26 12.66 -2.22 3.09
N GLN A 27 13.12 -0.98 3.02
CA GLN A 27 12.35 0.15 2.47
C GLN A 27 13.28 1.06 1.63
N HIS A 28 14.10 0.46 0.75
CA HIS A 28 15.09 1.20 -0.03
C HIS A 28 14.49 1.97 -1.21
N GLU A 29 13.35 1.54 -1.72
CA GLU A 29 12.69 2.19 -2.86
C GLU A 29 12.43 3.66 -2.57
N LEU A 30 11.71 3.97 -1.49
CA LEU A 30 11.40 5.34 -1.11
C LEU A 30 12.66 6.15 -0.76
N ASN A 31 13.65 5.52 -0.13
CA ASN A 31 14.90 6.20 0.18
C ASN A 31 15.62 6.74 -1.07
N ARG A 32 15.49 6.05 -2.21
CA ARG A 32 16.01 6.53 -3.49
C ARG A 32 15.16 7.63 -4.12
N GLN A 33 13.84 7.57 -3.94
CA GLN A 33 12.89 8.46 -4.60
C GLN A 33 12.67 9.77 -3.85
N ILE A 34 12.57 9.73 -2.50
CA ILE A 34 12.08 10.83 -1.68
C ILE A 34 12.84 12.14 -1.90
N LYS A 35 12.07 13.17 -2.26
CA LYS A 35 12.53 14.55 -2.43
C LYS A 35 11.45 15.49 -1.91
N ASN A 36 11.84 16.41 -1.04
CA ASN A 36 10.95 17.44 -0.53
C ASN A 36 11.78 18.65 -0.07
N GLU A 37 11.44 19.84 -0.56
CA GLU A 37 12.21 21.07 -0.30
C GLU A 37 12.15 21.50 1.16
N ILE A 38 10.98 21.28 1.81
CA ILE A 38 10.80 21.63 3.23
C ILE A 38 11.62 20.70 4.12
N LEU A 39 11.72 19.42 3.75
CA LEU A 39 12.43 18.39 4.49
C LEU A 39 13.92 18.27 4.08
N GLU A 40 14.35 18.98 3.05
CA GLU A 40 15.73 18.93 2.56
C GLU A 40 16.78 19.07 3.66
N PRO A 41 16.66 20.02 4.63
CA PRO A 41 17.63 20.17 5.71
C PRO A 41 17.79 18.91 6.58
N ILE A 42 16.78 18.03 6.61
CA ILE A 42 16.80 16.74 7.33
C ILE A 42 17.24 15.62 6.40
N LEU A 43 16.71 15.58 5.18
CA LEU A 43 16.98 14.53 4.19
C LEU A 43 18.42 14.49 3.70
N LYS A 44 19.18 15.58 3.86
CA LYS A 44 20.63 15.62 3.58
C LYS A 44 21.45 14.66 4.46
N TYR A 45 20.95 14.30 5.64
CA TYR A 45 21.59 13.32 6.52
C TYR A 45 21.13 11.91 6.15
N GLY A 46 22.00 11.10 5.55
CA GLY A 46 21.66 9.78 5.01
C GLY A 46 20.95 8.85 5.99
N LEU A 47 21.40 8.82 7.26
CA LEU A 47 20.76 8.03 8.31
C LEU A 47 19.31 8.47 8.60
N LEU A 48 19.08 9.78 8.65
CA LEU A 48 17.72 10.32 8.91
C LEU A 48 16.82 10.09 7.69
N LYS A 49 17.35 10.30 6.49
CA LYS A 49 16.64 10.01 5.25
C LYS A 49 16.20 8.55 5.17
N GLU A 50 17.09 7.60 5.50
CA GLU A 50 16.77 6.17 5.52
C GLU A 50 15.64 5.84 6.51
N ARG A 51 15.73 6.35 7.74
CA ARG A 51 14.71 6.14 8.77
C ARG A 51 13.36 6.74 8.40
N MET A 52 13.35 7.97 7.89
CA MET A 52 12.12 8.62 7.42
C MET A 52 11.50 7.87 6.25
N ALA A 53 12.30 7.47 5.26
CA ALA A 53 11.82 6.69 4.12
C ALA A 53 11.23 5.36 4.56
N ALA A 54 11.81 4.69 5.57
CA ALA A 54 11.27 3.46 6.12
C ALA A 54 9.89 3.66 6.76
N LEU A 55 9.76 4.66 7.64
CA LEU A 55 8.50 4.97 8.33
C LEU A 55 7.39 5.37 7.33
N ILE A 56 7.73 6.20 6.35
CA ILE A 56 6.78 6.64 5.31
C ILE A 56 6.35 5.45 4.45
N THR A 57 7.27 4.56 4.07
CA THR A 57 6.95 3.37 3.28
C THR A 57 5.93 2.50 4.00
N ASP A 58 6.16 2.21 5.28
CA ASP A 58 5.28 1.33 6.04
C ASP A 58 3.94 2.01 6.36
N GLY A 59 3.93 3.32 6.58
CA GLY A 59 2.72 4.12 6.70
C GLY A 59 1.89 4.12 5.41
N LEU A 60 2.50 4.29 4.25
CA LEU A 60 1.82 4.21 2.96
C LEU A 60 1.30 2.80 2.68
N ARG A 61 2.04 1.74 3.02
CA ARG A 61 1.57 0.35 2.92
C ARG A 61 0.28 0.14 3.71
N ALA A 62 0.20 0.64 4.94
CA ALA A 62 -1.02 0.58 5.74
C ALA A 62 -2.17 1.36 5.09
N GLN A 63 -1.91 2.58 4.59
CA GLN A 63 -2.92 3.41 3.91
C GLN A 63 -3.43 2.76 2.61
N TYR A 64 -2.57 2.13 1.82
CA TYR A 64 -3.02 1.37 0.65
C TYR A 64 -3.92 0.20 1.02
N LEU A 65 -3.60 -0.54 2.10
CA LEU A 65 -4.47 -1.61 2.58
C LEU A 65 -5.83 -1.07 3.07
N GLU A 66 -5.84 0.09 3.73
CA GLU A 66 -7.09 0.75 4.12
C GLU A 66 -7.93 1.16 2.93
N ARG A 67 -7.31 1.67 1.86
CA ARG A 67 -7.94 1.97 0.58
C ARG A 67 -8.63 0.73 -0.02
N GLU A 68 -7.97 -0.43 0.08
CA GLU A 68 -8.50 -1.72 -0.41
C GLU A 68 -9.52 -2.38 0.56
N GLY A 69 -10.02 -1.62 1.53
CA GLY A 69 -11.09 -2.06 2.42
C GLY A 69 -10.65 -2.86 3.64
N TYR A 70 -9.40 -2.72 4.05
CA TYR A 70 -8.90 -3.29 5.31
C TYR A 70 -8.94 -2.27 6.45
N GLU A 71 -8.94 -2.76 7.66
CA GLU A 71 -8.58 -2.00 8.87
C GLU A 71 -7.13 -2.32 9.17
N ALA A 72 -6.23 -1.34 9.00
CA ALA A 72 -4.81 -1.51 9.18
C ALA A 72 -4.34 -0.97 10.53
N GLN A 73 -3.40 -1.66 11.15
CA GLN A 73 -2.72 -1.27 12.37
C GLN A 73 -1.21 -1.48 12.19
N ILE A 74 -0.44 -0.52 12.70
CA ILE A 74 1.02 -0.64 12.77
C ILE A 74 1.39 -0.88 14.22
N LEU A 75 2.04 -1.99 14.49
CA LEU A 75 2.38 -2.46 15.83
C LEU A 75 3.88 -2.72 15.94
N GLU A 76 4.45 -2.48 17.12
CA GLU A 76 5.75 -3.01 17.48
C GLU A 76 5.56 -4.38 18.13
N PHE A 77 6.38 -5.38 17.77
CA PHE A 77 6.20 -6.76 18.26
C PHE A 77 7.45 -7.39 18.88
N ILE A 78 8.60 -6.72 18.80
CA ILE A 78 9.87 -7.14 19.42
C ILE A 78 10.53 -5.92 20.06
N ASP A 79 11.16 -6.09 21.22
CA ASP A 79 11.91 -5.03 21.88
C ASP A 79 13.02 -4.47 21.00
N MET A 80 13.15 -3.15 20.98
CA MET A 80 14.13 -2.42 20.16
C MET A 80 15.59 -2.80 20.43
N GLU A 81 15.88 -3.48 21.54
CA GLU A 81 17.21 -4.00 21.87
C GLU A 81 17.73 -5.01 20.84
N HIS A 82 16.83 -5.66 20.10
CA HIS A 82 17.19 -6.71 19.17
C HIS A 82 17.20 -6.26 17.71
N THR A 83 16.34 -5.31 17.33
CA THR A 83 16.30 -4.76 15.98
C THR A 83 15.51 -3.45 15.94
N PRO A 84 15.99 -2.43 15.22
CA PRO A 84 15.21 -1.22 14.97
C PRO A 84 14.08 -1.43 13.95
N LYS A 85 13.98 -2.63 13.33
CA LYS A 85 12.97 -3.00 12.35
C LYS A 85 12.01 -4.03 12.96
N ASN A 86 11.18 -3.55 13.88
CA ASN A 86 10.25 -4.36 14.67
C ASN A 86 8.78 -4.03 14.37
N ILE A 87 8.50 -3.49 13.19
CA ILE A 87 7.16 -3.11 12.78
C ILE A 87 6.40 -4.32 12.21
N LEU A 88 5.18 -4.53 12.72
CA LEU A 88 4.19 -5.43 12.17
C LEU A 88 3.04 -4.59 11.58
N ILE A 89 2.76 -4.77 10.31
CA ILE A 89 1.53 -4.28 9.67
C ILE A 89 0.50 -5.41 9.79
N ARG A 90 -0.56 -5.16 10.55
CA ARG A 90 -1.72 -6.04 10.68
C ARG A 90 -2.88 -5.40 9.96
N ALA A 91 -3.48 -6.09 9.00
CA ALA A 91 -4.66 -5.62 8.29
C ALA A 91 -5.75 -6.69 8.30
N VAL A 92 -6.99 -6.28 8.62
CA VAL A 92 -8.16 -7.15 8.69
C VAL A 92 -9.22 -6.64 7.72
N LYS A 93 -9.73 -7.51 6.85
CA LYS A 93 -10.76 -7.16 5.86
C LYS A 93 -12.03 -6.69 6.56
N LYS A 94 -12.52 -5.49 6.22
CA LYS A 94 -13.79 -4.95 6.74
C LYS A 94 -14.96 -5.70 6.10
N ARG A 95 -16.00 -5.98 6.88
CA ARG A 95 -17.23 -6.62 6.38
C ARG A 95 -18.05 -5.70 5.45
N HIS A 96 -17.98 -4.38 5.71
CA HIS A 96 -18.63 -3.33 4.93
C HIS A 96 -17.61 -2.22 4.72
N ALA A 97 -16.87 -2.29 3.64
CA ALA A 97 -15.99 -1.21 3.22
C ALA A 97 -16.88 -0.11 2.61
N LYS A 98 -16.97 1.05 3.26
CA LYS A 98 -17.41 2.27 2.57
C LYS A 98 -16.20 2.80 1.81
N GLU A 99 -16.39 3.12 0.53
CA GLU A 99 -15.38 3.86 -0.21
C GLU A 99 -15.11 5.19 0.51
N ASP A 100 -13.91 5.33 1.03
CA ASP A 100 -13.47 6.58 1.63
C ASP A 100 -12.57 7.31 0.63
N ASN A 101 -13.21 8.13 -0.20
CA ASN A 101 -12.53 8.97 -1.19
C ASN A 101 -11.46 9.89 -0.56
N ASN A 102 -11.48 10.07 0.76
CA ASN A 102 -10.51 10.88 1.48
C ASN A 102 -9.16 10.15 1.63
N ILE A 103 -9.16 8.82 1.76
CA ILE A 103 -7.93 8.02 1.87
C ILE A 103 -7.13 8.13 0.57
N GLU A 104 -7.75 7.89 -0.59
CA GLU A 104 -7.09 8.01 -1.90
C GLU A 104 -6.49 9.41 -2.11
N ALA A 105 -7.28 10.46 -1.84
CA ALA A 105 -6.81 11.83 -1.97
C ALA A 105 -5.62 12.13 -1.02
N SER A 106 -5.62 11.56 0.18
CA SER A 106 -4.54 11.73 1.16
C SER A 106 -3.27 11.02 0.71
N ILE A 107 -3.38 9.80 0.19
CA ILE A 107 -2.25 9.05 -0.38
C ILE A 107 -1.63 9.86 -1.53
N LYS A 108 -2.43 10.32 -2.49
CA LYS A 108 -1.94 11.08 -3.65
C LYS A 108 -1.28 12.40 -3.26
N ARG A 109 -1.81 13.11 -2.25
CA ARG A 109 -1.14 14.32 -1.73
C ARG A 109 0.23 14.01 -1.12
N CYS A 110 0.33 12.90 -0.36
CA CYS A 110 1.59 12.48 0.24
C CYS A 110 2.61 12.08 -0.82
N GLU A 111 2.21 11.27 -1.81
CA GLU A 111 3.06 10.87 -2.95
C GLU A 111 3.59 12.10 -3.71
N ALA A 112 2.71 13.04 -4.03
CA ALA A 112 3.08 14.26 -4.74
C ALA A 112 4.02 15.15 -3.94
N ALA A 113 3.74 15.37 -2.64
CA ALA A 113 4.57 16.19 -1.77
C ALA A 113 5.97 15.63 -1.59
N LEU A 114 6.11 14.32 -1.52
CA LEU A 114 7.39 13.62 -1.35
C LEU A 114 8.05 13.23 -2.68
N ARG A 115 7.36 13.43 -3.81
CA ARG A 115 7.78 13.03 -5.16
C ARG A 115 8.13 11.55 -5.24
N VAL A 116 7.27 10.71 -4.68
CA VAL A 116 7.44 9.25 -4.64
C VAL A 116 6.33 8.53 -5.40
N SER A 117 6.65 7.33 -5.88
CA SER A 117 5.70 6.42 -6.53
C SER A 117 5.97 5.00 -6.03
N PRO A 118 5.36 4.61 -4.90
CA PRO A 118 5.58 3.30 -4.28
C PRO A 118 5.11 2.15 -5.17
N THR A 119 5.83 1.04 -5.15
CA THR A 119 5.49 -0.17 -5.92
C THR A 119 4.13 -0.72 -5.56
N LEU A 120 3.76 -0.74 -4.27
CA LEU A 120 2.44 -1.24 -3.85
C LEU A 120 1.29 -0.45 -4.48
N GLY A 121 1.37 0.88 -4.50
CA GLY A 121 0.36 1.72 -5.15
C GLY A 121 0.18 1.36 -6.62
N ARG A 122 1.29 1.27 -7.37
CA ARG A 122 1.25 0.90 -8.80
C ARG A 122 0.66 -0.50 -9.05
N LEU A 123 0.96 -1.47 -8.19
CA LEU A 123 0.44 -2.84 -8.31
C LEU A 123 -1.07 -2.87 -8.07
N LEU A 124 -1.56 -2.19 -7.05
CA LEU A 124 -2.99 -2.15 -6.71
C LEU A 124 -3.80 -1.39 -7.78
N ASP A 125 -3.27 -0.27 -8.29
CA ASP A 125 -3.89 0.48 -9.39
C ASP A 125 -3.96 -0.38 -10.68
N GLY A 126 -2.95 -1.24 -10.94
CA GLY A 126 -2.95 -2.19 -12.06
C GLY A 126 -4.06 -3.26 -11.94
N PHE A 127 -4.29 -3.82 -10.76
CA PHE A 127 -5.37 -4.78 -10.56
C PHE A 127 -6.76 -4.15 -10.73
N ALA A 128 -6.95 -2.91 -10.31
CA ALA A 128 -8.21 -2.19 -10.50
C ALA A 128 -8.56 -2.01 -11.99
N THR A 129 -7.57 -1.75 -12.84
CA THR A 129 -7.77 -1.60 -14.29
C THR A 129 -8.06 -2.93 -14.99
N GLU A 130 -7.45 -4.04 -14.56
CA GLU A 130 -7.71 -5.37 -15.09
C GLU A 130 -9.11 -5.86 -14.74
N SER A 131 -9.57 -5.65 -13.51
CA SER A 131 -10.92 -6.01 -13.05
C SER A 131 -12.00 -5.22 -13.82
N ALA A 132 -11.80 -3.93 -14.05
CA ALA A 132 -12.75 -3.09 -14.80
C ALA A 132 -12.84 -3.47 -16.30
N ASN A 133 -11.78 -4.04 -16.87
CA ASN A 133 -11.80 -4.52 -18.26
C ASN A 133 -12.46 -5.90 -18.41
N SER A 134 -12.38 -6.78 -17.40
CA SER A 134 -12.98 -8.11 -17.46
C SER A 134 -14.52 -8.09 -17.32
N GLU A 135 -15.09 -7.08 -16.67
CA GLU A 135 -16.54 -6.90 -16.58
C GLU A 135 -17.21 -6.40 -17.87
N LYS A 136 -16.43 -5.77 -18.77
CA LYS A 136 -16.94 -5.25 -20.05
C LYS A 136 -17.03 -6.29 -21.16
N ASP A 137 -16.44 -7.47 -20.96
CA ASP A 137 -16.34 -8.51 -22.00
C ASP A 137 -17.34 -9.66 -21.84
N HIS A 138 -18.42 -9.46 -21.05
CA HIS A 138 -19.55 -10.41 -20.98
C HIS A 138 -20.71 -9.84 -21.82
N PRO A 139 -20.92 -10.31 -23.07
CA PRO A 139 -22.11 -9.97 -23.83
C PRO A 139 -23.31 -10.66 -23.16
N GLU A 140 -24.32 -9.86 -22.82
CA GLU A 140 -25.66 -10.33 -22.45
C GLU A 140 -26.15 -11.31 -23.52
N LYS A 141 -26.33 -12.56 -23.13
CA LYS A 141 -27.09 -13.48 -23.95
C LYS A 141 -28.57 -13.12 -23.81
N GLU A 142 -29.11 -12.45 -24.81
CA GLU A 142 -30.53 -12.33 -25.01
C GLU A 142 -31.10 -13.73 -25.26
N ASP A 143 -31.76 -14.27 -24.26
CA ASP A 143 -32.68 -15.41 -24.43
C ASP A 143 -33.91 -14.91 -25.17
N LYS A 144 -33.93 -15.11 -26.47
CA LYS A 144 -35.15 -15.06 -27.29
C LYS A 144 -35.76 -16.45 -27.24
N GLU A 145 -36.60 -16.73 -26.26
CA GLU A 145 -37.66 -17.72 -26.41
C GLU A 145 -38.83 -17.04 -27.12
N GLY A 146 -39.03 -17.43 -28.36
CA GLY A 146 -40.19 -17.13 -29.16
C GLY A 146 -40.98 -18.40 -29.41
N VAL A 147 -42.16 -18.45 -28.85
CA VAL A 147 -43.38 -19.17 -29.26
C VAL A 147 -43.22 -20.54 -29.96
#